data_8261c9aadbafd7266c5dc2ee24531751
#
_entry.id   8261c9aadbafd7266c5dc2ee24531751
#
_cell.length_a   1.000
_cell.length_b   1.000
_cell.length_c   1.000
_cell.angle_alpha   90.00
_cell.angle_beta   90.00
_cell.angle_gamma   90.00
#
_symmetry.space_group_name_H-M   'P 1'
#
loop_
_entity.id
_entity.type
_entity.pdbx_description
1 polymer ?
#
loop_
_entity_poly.entity_id
_entity_poly.type
_entity_poly.pdbx_seq_one_letter_code
_entity_poly.pdbx_strand_id
1 'polypeptide(L)'
;MKNIFFGFCFLVSINGFAQENKPYDMTINGMKVIVVPSGNEIVQIDLVIKGGVQNYTADKAGIERLAMTALTECGTLKDDKNSFKNKLDELDAQVYGSAGKDASHFQLNCIKSDFETVWPLYVDALTAPRFDEKEFARIKTEAINSLRQVESNPDASLQRMAMQVAFKGMDYAKFSSGTIENIQKLTLEQTKAYYKSLLTRSRIFMVVVGDISREDLQKKITAFTAKIPPGKPVVLKRVNYVPATNTFFAKQKDNATNYIMGISSAPQATSKEYYASTLASGMFYDKMFLEVRTNNGLSYAPAAYITSGLTPYSVMYVTTKDPDKYIAVARNLVDNIKKNGFPADDVKNMKNTYATYQYYDNETNGSLCQMVANSELIQGDWHKAFTLKEDLQPVTPLDVNKVFNKYIGNFTWVYQGDAKQVTPTLFTQKQTPPVPADKKAF
;
A
#
# COMPACT_ATOMS: atom_id res chain seq x y z
N MET A 1 25.74 -61.07 -52.84
CA MET A 1 25.72 -60.94 -51.34
C MET A 1 26.00 -59.47 -51.01
N LYS A 2 24.96 -58.70 -50.68
CA LYS A 2 25.05 -57.30 -50.28
C LYS A 2 24.73 -57.22 -48.80
N ASN A 3 25.72 -56.85 -48.00
CA ASN A 3 25.57 -56.60 -46.59
C ASN A 3 25.01 -55.18 -46.38
N ILE A 4 23.83 -55.09 -45.77
CA ILE A 4 23.20 -53.85 -45.32
C ILE A 4 23.56 -53.68 -43.85
N PHE A 5 24.37 -52.64 -43.56
CA PHE A 5 24.66 -52.20 -42.18
C PHE A 5 23.54 -51.27 -41.73
N PHE A 6 22.75 -51.69 -40.73
CA PHE A 6 21.76 -50.85 -40.07
C PHE A 6 22.46 -50.07 -38.95
N GLY A 7 22.67 -48.76 -39.15
CA GLY A 7 23.16 -47.85 -38.13
C GLY A 7 22.00 -47.44 -37.20
N PHE A 8 22.07 -47.87 -35.95
CA PHE A 8 21.13 -47.49 -34.87
C PHE A 8 21.57 -46.08 -34.34
N CYS A 9 20.90 -45.00 -34.79
CA CYS A 9 21.07 -43.68 -34.19
C CYS A 9 20.35 -43.63 -32.84
N PHE A 10 21.12 -43.59 -31.75
CA PHE A 10 20.63 -43.30 -30.41
C PHE A 10 20.32 -41.81 -30.33
N LEU A 11 19.06 -41.42 -30.44
CA LEU A 11 18.59 -40.08 -30.10
C LEU A 11 18.58 -39.96 -28.57
N VAL A 12 19.62 -39.34 -28.03
CA VAL A 12 19.67 -38.85 -26.66
C VAL A 12 18.72 -37.68 -26.59
N SER A 13 17.52 -37.87 -26.08
CA SER A 13 16.61 -36.78 -25.72
C SER A 13 17.22 -36.03 -24.54
N ILE A 14 17.89 -34.92 -24.79
CA ILE A 14 18.23 -33.95 -23.77
C ILE A 14 16.90 -33.30 -23.38
N ASN A 15 16.26 -33.85 -22.34
CA ASN A 15 15.23 -33.11 -21.63
C ASN A 15 15.94 -31.92 -20.95
N GLY A 16 16.08 -30.82 -21.67
CA GLY A 16 16.39 -29.52 -21.09
C GLY A 16 15.27 -29.21 -20.12
N PHE A 17 15.54 -29.20 -18.83
CA PHE A 17 14.66 -28.59 -17.85
C PHE A 17 14.48 -27.13 -18.25
N ALA A 18 13.44 -26.83 -19.01
CA ALA A 18 12.94 -25.47 -19.13
C ALA A 18 12.55 -25.06 -17.71
N GLN A 19 13.40 -24.27 -17.09
CA GLN A 19 13.11 -23.63 -15.80
C GLN A 19 11.78 -22.92 -15.99
N GLU A 20 10.78 -23.31 -15.19
CA GLU A 20 9.45 -22.72 -15.29
C GLU A 20 9.58 -21.22 -14.99
N ASN A 21 9.51 -20.39 -16.01
CA ASN A 21 9.51 -18.92 -15.91
C ASN A 21 8.17 -18.38 -15.34
N LYS A 22 7.43 -19.19 -14.60
CA LYS A 22 6.16 -18.79 -13.99
C LYS A 22 6.35 -18.47 -12.52
N PRO A 23 5.64 -17.45 -12.02
CA PRO A 23 5.57 -17.18 -10.58
C PRO A 23 5.08 -18.41 -9.81
N TYR A 24 5.66 -18.66 -8.64
CA TYR A 24 5.30 -19.77 -7.76
C TYR A 24 5.44 -19.39 -6.29
N ASP A 25 4.85 -20.16 -5.40
CA ASP A 25 5.13 -20.04 -3.98
C ASP A 25 5.58 -21.36 -3.37
N MET A 26 6.21 -21.26 -2.20
CA MET A 26 6.64 -22.37 -1.38
C MET A 26 6.53 -22.00 0.10
N THR A 27 6.43 -23.01 0.96
CA THR A 27 6.46 -22.81 2.41
C THR A 27 7.72 -23.44 2.97
N ILE A 28 8.56 -22.63 3.64
CA ILE A 28 9.81 -23.06 4.25
C ILE A 28 9.74 -22.81 5.76
N ASN A 29 9.83 -23.85 6.55
CA ASN A 29 9.73 -23.79 8.02
C ASN A 29 8.48 -23.03 8.53
N GLY A 30 7.37 -23.05 7.76
CA GLY A 30 6.12 -22.37 8.08
C GLY A 30 6.06 -20.90 7.64
N MET A 31 7.07 -20.39 6.94
CA MET A 31 7.05 -19.06 6.28
C MET A 31 6.69 -19.23 4.80
N LYS A 32 5.71 -18.47 4.30
CA LYS A 32 5.37 -18.40 2.87
C LYS A 32 6.42 -17.56 2.14
N VAL A 33 6.86 -18.06 0.99
CA VAL A 33 7.79 -17.39 0.07
C VAL A 33 7.17 -17.40 -1.31
N ILE A 34 6.97 -16.23 -1.90
CA ILE A 34 6.42 -16.05 -3.24
C ILE A 34 7.59 -15.64 -4.14
N VAL A 35 7.76 -16.32 -5.26
CA VAL A 35 8.88 -16.11 -6.18
C VAL A 35 8.34 -15.75 -7.55
N VAL A 36 8.82 -14.65 -8.08
CA VAL A 36 8.55 -14.21 -9.45
C VAL A 36 9.86 -14.22 -10.22
N PRO A 37 10.11 -15.23 -11.06
CA PRO A 37 11.28 -15.26 -11.92
C PRO A 37 11.30 -14.03 -12.85
N SER A 38 12.44 -13.36 -12.96
CA SER A 38 12.64 -12.18 -13.81
C SER A 38 13.95 -12.31 -14.56
N GLY A 39 13.93 -12.06 -15.86
CA GLY A 39 15.12 -12.17 -16.72
C GLY A 39 16.07 -10.98 -16.65
N ASN A 40 15.84 -9.99 -15.77
CA ASN A 40 16.77 -8.89 -15.59
C ASN A 40 17.78 -9.14 -14.47
N GLU A 41 18.85 -8.37 -14.44
CA GLU A 41 19.98 -8.55 -13.51
C GLU A 41 19.70 -8.01 -12.09
N ILE A 42 18.49 -7.53 -11.80
CA ILE A 42 18.15 -6.99 -10.49
C ILE A 42 17.46 -8.06 -9.64
N VAL A 43 17.90 -8.23 -8.41
CA VAL A 43 17.22 -8.99 -7.37
C VAL A 43 16.51 -8.04 -6.44
N GLN A 44 15.20 -8.22 -6.30
CA GLN A 44 14.36 -7.49 -5.34
C GLN A 44 13.76 -8.47 -4.35
N ILE A 45 13.90 -8.20 -3.06
CA ILE A 45 13.27 -8.97 -1.98
C ILE A 45 12.47 -8.03 -1.09
N ASP A 46 11.29 -8.46 -0.68
CA ASP A 46 10.48 -7.79 0.32
C ASP A 46 10.02 -8.79 1.39
N LEU A 47 10.53 -8.66 2.60
CA LEU A 47 10.03 -9.36 3.77
C LEU A 47 8.90 -8.52 4.38
N VAL A 48 7.69 -9.01 4.27
CA VAL A 48 6.48 -8.35 4.78
C VAL A 48 6.16 -8.84 6.18
N ILE A 49 6.07 -7.93 7.13
CA ILE A 49 5.69 -8.18 8.52
C ILE A 49 4.25 -7.73 8.70
N LYS A 50 3.33 -8.67 8.86
CA LYS A 50 1.88 -8.43 8.88
C LYS A 50 1.42 -7.66 10.12
N GLY A 51 0.42 -6.75 9.92
CA GLY A 51 -0.37 -6.12 10.97
C GLY A 51 -0.19 -4.60 11.09
N GLY A 52 1.01 -4.05 10.88
CA GLY A 52 1.24 -2.61 10.91
C GLY A 52 0.64 -1.94 12.16
N VAL A 53 -0.22 -0.95 11.99
CA VAL A 53 -0.86 -0.23 13.12
C VAL A 53 -1.73 -1.10 14.02
N GLN A 54 -2.09 -2.32 13.62
CA GLN A 54 -2.82 -3.26 14.49
C GLN A 54 -1.94 -3.92 15.54
N ASN A 55 -0.60 -3.87 15.38
CA ASN A 55 0.36 -4.56 16.24
C ASN A 55 0.61 -3.86 17.58
N TYR A 56 0.19 -2.61 17.76
CA TYR A 56 0.49 -1.80 18.94
C TYR A 56 -0.69 -0.91 19.35
N THR A 57 -0.66 -0.46 20.58
CA THR A 57 -1.63 0.49 21.16
C THR A 57 -1.29 1.93 20.76
N ALA A 58 -2.22 2.86 20.93
CA ALA A 58 -2.05 4.25 20.48
C ALA A 58 -0.85 4.96 21.14
N ASP A 59 -0.56 4.66 22.41
CA ASP A 59 0.60 5.19 23.15
C ASP A 59 1.94 4.66 22.64
N LYS A 60 1.95 3.56 21.88
CA LYS A 60 3.13 2.96 21.25
C LYS A 60 3.23 3.27 19.75
N ALA A 61 2.35 4.11 19.21
CA ALA A 61 2.42 4.49 17.81
C ALA A 61 3.80 5.09 17.47
N GLY A 62 4.41 4.58 16.39
CA GLY A 62 5.78 4.92 15.97
C GLY A 62 6.86 3.90 16.38
N ILE A 63 6.56 2.97 17.31
CA ILE A 63 7.54 1.98 17.79
C ILE A 63 8.01 1.06 16.66
N GLU A 64 7.09 0.63 15.79
CA GLU A 64 7.39 -0.25 14.66
C GLU A 64 8.29 0.46 13.63
N ARG A 65 8.02 1.74 13.34
CA ARG A 65 8.88 2.54 12.46
C ARG A 65 10.29 2.70 13.05
N LEU A 66 10.41 3.04 14.35
CA LEU A 66 11.72 3.13 14.99
C LEU A 66 12.46 1.78 14.93
N ALA A 67 11.76 0.68 15.18
CA ALA A 67 12.34 -0.65 15.11
C ALA A 67 12.87 -0.96 13.70
N MET A 68 12.02 -0.76 12.65
CA MET A 68 12.40 -1.04 11.26
C MET A 68 13.57 -0.16 10.79
N THR A 69 13.57 1.13 11.15
CA THR A 69 14.69 2.04 10.84
C THR A 69 15.97 1.62 11.54
N ALA A 70 15.90 1.18 12.81
CA ALA A 70 17.05 0.78 13.59
C ALA A 70 17.78 -0.44 13.04
N LEU A 71 17.11 -1.32 12.28
CA LEU A 71 17.73 -2.53 11.71
C LEU A 71 18.95 -2.22 10.81
N THR A 72 18.93 -1.09 10.13
CA THR A 72 20.01 -0.66 9.23
C THR A 72 20.78 0.54 9.78
N GLU A 73 20.07 1.46 10.42
CA GLU A 73 20.66 2.71 10.92
C GLU A 73 21.44 2.56 12.23
N CYS A 74 21.29 1.46 12.96
CA CYS A 74 22.11 1.13 14.12
C CYS A 74 23.21 0.10 13.81
N GLY A 75 23.31 -0.39 12.58
CA GLY A 75 24.22 -1.46 12.20
C GLY A 75 23.80 -2.83 12.71
N THR A 76 24.69 -3.82 12.57
CA THR A 76 24.52 -5.20 12.99
C THR A 76 25.50 -5.56 14.09
N LEU A 77 25.38 -6.74 14.69
CA LEU A 77 26.38 -7.22 15.67
C LEU A 77 27.78 -7.39 15.06
N LYS A 78 27.88 -7.56 13.72
CA LYS A 78 29.15 -7.70 13.01
C LYS A 78 29.73 -6.36 12.56
N ASP A 79 28.85 -5.45 12.16
CA ASP A 79 29.20 -4.17 11.55
C ASP A 79 28.55 -3.02 12.32
N ASP A 80 29.30 -1.97 12.60
CA ASP A 80 28.70 -0.70 12.97
C ASP A 80 27.94 -0.08 11.79
N LYS A 81 27.21 1.00 12.03
CA LYS A 81 26.43 1.68 11.02
C LYS A 81 27.25 2.01 9.76
N ASN A 82 28.44 2.61 9.95
CA ASN A 82 29.21 3.09 8.81
C ASN A 82 29.78 1.91 8.02
N SER A 83 30.33 0.90 8.68
CA SER A 83 30.80 -0.32 8.04
C SER A 83 29.68 -1.02 7.26
N PHE A 84 28.49 -1.14 7.87
CA PHE A 84 27.32 -1.75 7.21
C PHE A 84 26.89 -0.97 5.95
N LYS A 85 26.79 0.38 6.07
CA LYS A 85 26.41 1.23 4.94
C LYS A 85 27.45 1.23 3.84
N ASN A 86 28.73 1.37 4.16
CA ASN A 86 29.81 1.35 3.16
C ASN A 86 29.82 0.06 2.34
N LYS A 87 29.59 -1.11 2.99
CA LYS A 87 29.51 -2.39 2.27
C LYS A 87 28.35 -2.44 1.28
N LEU A 88 27.22 -1.80 1.59
CA LEU A 88 26.09 -1.69 0.66
C LEU A 88 26.39 -0.68 -0.46
N ASP A 89 26.97 0.46 -0.12
CA ASP A 89 27.31 1.53 -1.07
C ASP A 89 28.36 1.06 -2.10
N GLU A 90 29.36 0.27 -1.68
CA GLU A 90 30.38 -0.34 -2.58
C GLU A 90 29.75 -1.25 -3.65
N LEU A 91 28.56 -1.81 -3.39
CA LEU A 91 27.83 -2.73 -4.28
C LEU A 91 26.61 -2.07 -4.93
N ASP A 92 26.41 -0.76 -4.74
CA ASP A 92 25.18 -0.04 -5.13
C ASP A 92 23.90 -0.78 -4.69
N ALA A 93 23.98 -1.46 -3.54
CA ALA A 93 22.90 -2.26 -2.98
C ALA A 93 22.11 -1.49 -1.93
N GLN A 94 20.84 -1.79 -1.84
CA GLN A 94 19.94 -1.15 -0.87
C GLN A 94 19.34 -2.20 0.08
N VAL A 95 19.45 -1.94 1.38
CA VAL A 95 18.75 -2.68 2.43
C VAL A 95 18.13 -1.67 3.38
N TYR A 96 16.80 -1.71 3.52
CA TYR A 96 16.09 -0.76 4.36
C TYR A 96 14.77 -1.30 4.88
N GLY A 97 14.33 -0.75 6.02
CA GLY A 97 13.05 -1.06 6.65
C GLY A 97 12.07 0.12 6.60
N SER A 98 10.79 -0.18 6.44
CA SER A 98 9.71 0.79 6.51
C SER A 98 8.52 0.24 7.29
N ALA A 99 7.71 1.13 7.86
CA ALA A 99 6.50 0.75 8.57
C ALA A 99 5.27 1.44 7.98
N GLY A 100 4.31 0.63 7.57
CA GLY A 100 3.04 1.07 6.98
C GLY A 100 1.85 0.92 7.93
N LYS A 101 0.64 1.12 7.38
CA LYS A 101 -0.61 0.93 8.13
C LYS A 101 -0.95 -0.56 8.32
N ASP A 102 -0.75 -1.37 7.29
CA ASP A 102 -1.19 -2.76 7.26
C ASP A 102 -0.04 -3.75 7.44
N ALA A 103 1.18 -3.32 7.16
CA ALA A 103 2.40 -4.10 7.31
C ALA A 103 3.63 -3.21 7.46
N SER A 104 4.72 -3.80 7.94
CA SER A 104 6.07 -3.29 7.75
C SER A 104 6.79 -4.12 6.71
N HIS A 105 7.74 -3.48 6.02
CA HIS A 105 8.50 -4.05 4.92
C HIS A 105 9.99 -3.95 5.24
N PHE A 106 10.73 -5.00 4.95
CA PHE A 106 12.18 -4.99 4.99
C PHE A 106 12.70 -5.46 3.64
N GLN A 107 13.31 -4.55 2.90
CA GLN A 107 13.59 -4.71 1.49
C GLN A 107 15.09 -4.84 1.22
N LEU A 108 15.42 -5.61 0.17
CA LEU A 108 16.74 -5.72 -0.42
C LEU A 108 16.60 -5.47 -1.92
N ASN A 109 17.47 -4.64 -2.47
CA ASN A 109 17.66 -4.45 -3.90
C ASN A 109 19.16 -4.52 -4.21
N CYS A 110 19.57 -5.34 -5.17
CA CYS A 110 20.94 -5.42 -5.63
C CYS A 110 21.03 -6.01 -7.04
N ILE A 111 22.20 -5.90 -7.67
CA ILE A 111 22.53 -6.64 -8.88
C ILE A 111 22.70 -8.13 -8.50
N LYS A 112 22.29 -9.02 -9.39
CA LYS A 112 22.35 -10.47 -9.20
C LYS A 112 23.75 -10.99 -8.88
N SER A 113 24.79 -10.45 -9.52
CA SER A 113 26.20 -10.81 -9.27
C SER A 113 26.61 -10.59 -7.81
N ASP A 114 26.00 -9.62 -7.14
CA ASP A 114 26.36 -9.21 -5.77
C ASP A 114 25.45 -9.83 -4.71
N PHE A 115 24.42 -10.55 -5.15
CA PHE A 115 23.43 -11.14 -4.24
C PHE A 115 24.04 -12.04 -3.18
N GLU A 116 25.07 -12.83 -3.51
CA GLU A 116 25.78 -13.68 -2.54
C GLU A 116 26.46 -12.88 -1.42
N THR A 117 26.90 -11.66 -1.72
CA THR A 117 27.51 -10.75 -0.75
C THR A 117 26.49 -9.94 0.04
N VAL A 118 25.39 -9.50 -0.62
CA VAL A 118 24.35 -8.66 0.00
C VAL A 118 23.38 -9.47 0.88
N TRP A 119 23.06 -10.71 0.50
CA TRP A 119 22.15 -11.56 1.26
C TRP A 119 22.56 -11.75 2.74
N PRO A 120 23.83 -12.04 3.09
CA PRO A 120 24.26 -12.09 4.48
C PRO A 120 24.06 -10.78 5.24
N LEU A 121 24.30 -9.62 4.61
CA LEU A 121 24.06 -8.31 5.23
C LEU A 121 22.58 -8.10 5.56
N TYR A 122 21.71 -8.44 4.62
CA TYR A 122 20.26 -8.42 4.80
C TYR A 122 19.80 -9.31 5.97
N VAL A 123 20.29 -10.55 6.01
CA VAL A 123 19.98 -11.51 7.09
C VAL A 123 20.50 -11.02 8.44
N ASP A 124 21.72 -10.50 8.49
CA ASP A 124 22.31 -10.01 9.75
C ASP A 124 21.55 -8.78 10.29
N ALA A 125 21.12 -7.86 9.41
CA ALA A 125 20.28 -6.74 9.81
C ALA A 125 18.95 -7.20 10.45
N LEU A 126 18.32 -8.24 9.89
CA LEU A 126 17.07 -8.80 10.46
C LEU A 126 17.28 -9.61 11.73
N THR A 127 18.32 -10.49 11.78
CA THR A 127 18.43 -11.49 12.83
C THR A 127 19.41 -11.13 13.96
N ALA A 128 20.28 -10.16 13.70
CA ALA A 128 21.35 -9.73 14.62
C ALA A 128 21.56 -8.21 14.59
N PRO A 129 20.49 -7.38 14.66
CA PRO A 129 20.63 -5.93 14.70
C PRO A 129 21.33 -5.48 15.98
N ARG A 130 22.20 -4.48 15.86
CA ARG A 130 23.00 -3.98 16.98
C ARG A 130 22.17 -3.14 17.96
N PHE A 131 21.24 -2.35 17.45
CA PHE A 131 20.47 -1.39 18.25
C PHE A 131 21.39 -0.47 19.09
N ASP A 132 22.33 0.17 18.41
CA ASP A 132 23.27 1.11 19.03
C ASP A 132 22.53 2.27 19.69
N GLU A 133 22.86 2.61 20.94
CA GLU A 133 22.15 3.62 21.73
C GLU A 133 22.29 5.03 21.14
N LYS A 134 23.50 5.40 20.68
CA LYS A 134 23.79 6.71 20.09
C LYS A 134 23.04 6.88 18.76
N GLU A 135 23.07 5.86 17.89
CA GLU A 135 22.37 5.89 16.63
C GLU A 135 20.84 5.87 16.83
N PHE A 136 20.35 5.13 17.82
CA PHE A 136 18.92 5.15 18.15
C PHE A 136 18.45 6.54 18.62
N ALA A 137 19.24 7.25 19.43
CA ALA A 137 18.94 8.63 19.83
C ALA A 137 18.90 9.58 18.62
N ARG A 138 19.81 9.39 17.65
CA ARG A 138 19.80 10.13 16.37
C ARG A 138 18.51 9.85 15.58
N ILE A 139 18.14 8.58 15.39
CA ILE A 139 16.91 8.16 14.69
C ILE A 139 15.68 8.80 15.34
N LYS A 140 15.58 8.83 16.66
CA LYS A 140 14.48 9.50 17.36
C LYS A 140 14.41 11.00 17.04
N THR A 141 15.55 11.67 17.03
CA THR A 141 15.65 13.09 16.70
C THR A 141 15.19 13.35 15.26
N GLU A 142 15.63 12.55 14.32
CA GLU A 142 15.23 12.63 12.91
C GLU A 142 13.73 12.35 12.72
N ALA A 143 13.19 11.36 13.42
CA ALA A 143 11.76 11.06 13.40
C ALA A 143 10.92 12.25 13.93
N ILE A 144 11.35 12.90 15.01
CA ILE A 144 10.69 14.10 15.55
C ILE A 144 10.76 15.26 14.55
N ASN A 145 11.92 15.50 13.92
CA ASN A 145 12.07 16.56 12.92
C ASN A 145 11.18 16.31 11.69
N SER A 146 11.12 15.05 11.22
CA SER A 146 10.22 14.65 10.14
C SER A 146 8.74 14.89 10.51
N LEU A 147 8.34 14.59 11.75
CA LEU A 147 6.97 14.87 12.22
C LEU A 147 6.65 16.37 12.26
N ARG A 148 7.61 17.22 12.67
CA ARG A 148 7.44 18.70 12.60
C ARG A 148 7.25 19.19 11.16
N GLN A 149 8.01 18.62 10.21
CA GLN A 149 7.83 18.95 8.78
C GLN A 149 6.44 18.51 8.28
N VAL A 150 5.94 17.35 8.69
CA VAL A 150 4.57 16.91 8.38
C VAL A 150 3.52 17.88 8.94
N GLU A 151 3.69 18.37 10.17
CA GLU A 151 2.76 19.35 10.76
C GLU A 151 2.78 20.71 10.07
N SER A 152 3.93 21.13 9.53
CA SER A 152 4.07 22.38 8.77
C SER A 152 3.60 22.29 7.33
N ASN A 153 3.57 21.09 6.75
CA ASN A 153 3.03 20.86 5.40
C ASN A 153 1.50 20.79 5.44
N PRO A 154 0.78 21.66 4.72
CA PRO A 154 -0.68 21.73 4.81
C PRO A 154 -1.38 20.44 4.33
N ASP A 155 -0.89 19.80 3.24
CA ASP A 155 -1.47 18.57 2.71
C ASP A 155 -1.30 17.40 3.70
N ALA A 156 -0.09 17.20 4.20
CA ALA A 156 0.21 16.14 5.15
C ALA A 156 -0.52 16.37 6.49
N SER A 157 -0.61 17.62 6.95
CA SER A 157 -1.36 18.03 8.15
C SER A 157 -2.86 17.75 8.00
N LEU A 158 -3.46 18.10 6.84
CA LEU A 158 -4.85 17.79 6.52
C LEU A 158 -5.11 16.29 6.51
N GLN A 159 -4.25 15.53 5.82
CA GLN A 159 -4.39 14.06 5.74
C GLN A 159 -4.33 13.42 7.13
N ARG A 160 -3.38 13.83 7.98
CA ARG A 160 -3.32 13.36 9.37
C ARG A 160 -4.59 13.66 10.13
N MET A 161 -5.09 14.89 10.06
CA MET A 161 -6.32 15.30 10.73
C MET A 161 -7.52 14.48 10.22
N ALA A 162 -7.64 14.30 8.90
CA ALA A 162 -8.71 13.52 8.29
C ALA A 162 -8.71 12.06 8.77
N MET A 163 -7.54 11.42 8.84
CA MET A 163 -7.41 10.05 9.36
C MET A 163 -7.78 9.94 10.84
N GLN A 164 -7.36 10.91 11.67
CA GLN A 164 -7.70 10.93 13.09
C GLN A 164 -9.19 11.09 13.34
N VAL A 165 -9.84 11.95 12.56
CA VAL A 165 -11.27 12.25 12.70
C VAL A 165 -12.11 11.08 12.16
N ALA A 166 -11.85 10.64 10.93
CA ALA A 166 -12.63 9.59 10.28
C ALA A 166 -12.52 8.24 11.00
N PHE A 167 -11.31 7.87 11.43
CA PHE A 167 -11.06 6.57 12.04
C PHE A 167 -10.96 6.61 13.57
N LYS A 168 -11.54 7.63 14.21
CA LYS A 168 -11.54 7.74 15.68
C LYS A 168 -12.02 6.46 16.33
N GLY A 169 -11.22 5.87 17.23
CA GLY A 169 -11.51 4.60 17.91
C GLY A 169 -11.14 3.35 17.09
N MET A 170 -10.66 3.49 15.86
CA MET A 170 -10.20 2.40 15.01
C MET A 170 -8.66 2.39 14.91
N ASP A 171 -8.09 1.26 14.50
CA ASP A 171 -6.63 1.15 14.34
C ASP A 171 -6.06 2.16 13.32
N TYR A 172 -6.80 2.51 12.29
CA TYR A 172 -6.37 3.46 11.26
C TYR A 172 -6.27 4.92 11.72
N ALA A 173 -6.77 5.26 12.90
CA ALA A 173 -6.48 6.55 13.54
C ALA A 173 -5.03 6.68 14.04
N LYS A 174 -4.34 5.54 14.22
CA LYS A 174 -2.92 5.49 14.59
C LYS A 174 -2.04 5.74 13.37
N PHE A 175 -0.92 6.41 13.57
CA PHE A 175 0.08 6.62 12.51
C PHE A 175 1.27 5.70 12.72
N SER A 176 1.73 5.05 11.65
CA SER A 176 2.97 4.26 11.71
C SER A 176 4.18 5.12 12.09
N SER A 177 4.16 6.40 11.74
CA SER A 177 5.18 7.38 12.14
C SER A 177 5.08 7.84 13.60
N GLY A 178 3.99 7.51 14.30
CA GLY A 178 3.73 7.98 15.66
C GLY A 178 3.34 9.45 15.76
N THR A 179 3.45 9.97 16.97
CA THR A 179 3.38 11.40 17.31
C THR A 179 4.69 11.83 17.98
N ILE A 180 4.97 13.12 18.00
CA ILE A 180 6.18 13.68 18.68
C ILE A 180 6.22 13.18 20.12
N GLU A 181 5.08 13.26 20.83
CA GLU A 181 4.97 12.80 22.22
C GLU A 181 5.30 11.32 22.40
N ASN A 182 4.77 10.46 21.53
CA ASN A 182 5.04 9.02 21.58
C ASN A 182 6.51 8.73 21.32
N ILE A 183 7.08 9.31 20.25
CA ILE A 183 8.50 9.11 19.90
C ILE A 183 9.42 9.54 21.04
N GLN A 184 9.12 10.65 21.73
CA GLN A 184 9.90 11.10 22.89
C GLN A 184 9.92 10.08 24.03
N LYS A 185 8.78 9.41 24.30
CA LYS A 185 8.62 8.44 25.40
C LYS A 185 9.17 7.05 25.10
N LEU A 186 9.28 6.67 23.83
CA LEU A 186 9.76 5.35 23.43
C LEU A 186 11.25 5.19 23.75
N THR A 187 11.62 4.06 24.39
CA THR A 187 13.00 3.71 24.72
C THR A 187 13.59 2.68 23.79
N LEU A 188 14.91 2.56 23.78
CA LEU A 188 15.63 1.54 23.02
C LEU A 188 15.20 0.12 23.45
N GLU A 189 15.11 -0.14 24.75
CA GLU A 189 14.73 -1.45 25.31
C GLU A 189 13.32 -1.83 24.91
N GLN A 190 12.39 -0.87 24.95
CA GLN A 190 11.01 -1.11 24.47
C GLN A 190 11.00 -1.45 22.98
N THR A 191 11.79 -0.75 22.17
CA THR A 191 11.89 -0.96 20.73
C THR A 191 12.52 -2.32 20.38
N LYS A 192 13.59 -2.70 21.10
CA LYS A 192 14.22 -4.04 20.99
C LYS A 192 13.24 -5.16 21.34
N ALA A 193 12.56 -5.04 22.48
CA ALA A 193 11.59 -6.03 22.95
C ALA A 193 10.43 -6.16 21.97
N TYR A 194 9.93 -5.03 21.45
CA TYR A 194 8.88 -4.98 20.44
C TYR A 194 9.32 -5.71 19.16
N TYR A 195 10.48 -5.36 18.60
CA TYR A 195 11.01 -6.00 17.40
C TYR A 195 11.16 -7.52 17.57
N LYS A 196 11.72 -7.95 18.68
CA LYS A 196 11.87 -9.38 19.02
C LYS A 196 10.53 -10.13 19.05
N SER A 197 9.47 -9.47 19.52
CA SER A 197 8.11 -10.04 19.51
C SER A 197 7.46 -10.06 18.12
N LEU A 198 7.91 -9.17 17.23
CA LEU A 198 7.35 -8.97 15.91
C LEU A 198 7.93 -9.98 14.90
N LEU A 199 9.23 -10.23 14.93
CA LEU A 199 9.92 -11.10 13.99
C LEU A 199 9.66 -12.58 14.32
N THR A 200 8.57 -13.14 13.77
CA THR A 200 8.20 -14.55 13.90
C THR A 200 7.76 -15.10 12.56
N ARG A 201 8.03 -16.39 12.28
CA ARG A 201 7.74 -17.03 10.98
C ARG A 201 6.26 -16.97 10.59
N SER A 202 5.36 -17.07 11.56
CA SER A 202 3.92 -17.00 11.32
C SER A 202 3.42 -15.59 10.95
N ARG A 203 4.17 -14.56 11.34
CA ARG A 203 3.83 -13.14 11.07
C ARG A 203 4.34 -12.65 9.74
N ILE A 204 5.38 -13.27 9.19
CA ILE A 204 6.07 -12.80 7.99
C ILE A 204 5.72 -13.65 6.78
N PHE A 205 5.87 -13.06 5.62
CA PHE A 205 6.06 -13.75 4.35
C PHE A 205 7.10 -12.98 3.53
N MET A 206 7.65 -13.61 2.49
CA MET A 206 8.68 -13.01 1.66
C MET A 206 8.25 -13.05 0.19
N VAL A 207 8.49 -11.97 -0.53
CA VAL A 207 8.40 -11.91 -1.99
C VAL A 207 9.79 -11.75 -2.55
N VAL A 208 10.14 -12.53 -3.56
CA VAL A 208 11.43 -12.50 -4.26
C VAL A 208 11.15 -12.35 -5.74
N VAL A 209 11.70 -11.31 -6.34
CA VAL A 209 11.65 -11.07 -7.79
C VAL A 209 13.06 -11.01 -8.32
N GLY A 210 13.41 -11.91 -9.24
CA GLY A 210 14.76 -11.98 -9.80
C GLY A 210 15.10 -13.36 -10.36
N ASP A 211 16.27 -13.46 -10.94
CA ASP A 211 16.81 -14.70 -11.49
C ASP A 211 17.70 -15.40 -10.45
N ILE A 212 17.04 -16.11 -9.53
CA ILE A 212 17.72 -16.94 -8.50
C ILE A 212 17.19 -18.36 -8.64
N SER A 213 18.10 -19.36 -8.60
CA SER A 213 17.68 -20.75 -8.67
C SER A 213 16.80 -21.12 -7.47
N ARG A 214 15.80 -21.96 -7.72
CA ARG A 214 14.89 -22.44 -6.65
C ARG A 214 15.64 -23.12 -5.53
N GLU A 215 16.66 -23.90 -5.87
CA GLU A 215 17.47 -24.65 -4.91
C GLU A 215 18.29 -23.74 -4.01
N ASP A 216 18.98 -22.74 -4.60
CA ASP A 216 19.78 -21.77 -3.83
C ASP A 216 18.90 -20.92 -2.92
N LEU A 217 17.78 -20.45 -3.43
CA LEU A 217 16.82 -19.70 -2.65
C LEU A 217 16.26 -20.52 -1.48
N GLN A 218 15.89 -21.77 -1.72
CA GLN A 218 15.38 -22.66 -0.68
C GLN A 218 16.43 -22.90 0.42
N LYS A 219 17.70 -23.12 0.04
CA LYS A 219 18.82 -23.28 0.99
C LYS A 219 19.02 -22.02 1.84
N LYS A 220 19.07 -20.84 1.20
CA LYS A 220 19.24 -19.55 1.87
C LYS A 220 18.10 -19.25 2.85
N ILE A 221 16.86 -19.43 2.43
CA ILE A 221 15.68 -19.16 3.26
C ILE A 221 15.54 -20.21 4.38
N THR A 222 15.92 -21.45 4.17
CA THR A 222 15.96 -22.45 5.23
C THR A 222 16.92 -22.03 6.34
N ALA A 223 18.13 -21.60 6.00
CA ALA A 223 19.11 -21.10 6.95
C ALA A 223 18.66 -19.81 7.67
N PHE A 224 17.99 -18.90 6.96
CA PHE A 224 17.40 -17.68 7.52
C PHE A 224 16.28 -18.01 8.51
N THR A 225 15.31 -18.82 8.12
CA THR A 225 14.13 -19.14 8.94
C THR A 225 14.47 -19.98 10.17
N ALA A 226 15.57 -20.72 10.15
CA ALA A 226 16.08 -21.43 11.33
C ALA A 226 16.45 -20.48 12.49
N LYS A 227 16.80 -19.23 12.18
CA LYS A 227 17.13 -18.20 13.18
C LYS A 227 15.88 -17.48 13.75
N ILE A 228 14.69 -17.72 13.20
CA ILE A 228 13.46 -16.99 13.54
C ILE A 228 12.49 -17.94 14.28
N PRO A 229 11.92 -17.52 15.43
CA PRO A 229 10.96 -18.35 16.17
C PRO A 229 9.67 -18.57 15.36
N PRO A 230 8.97 -19.68 15.57
CA PRO A 230 7.74 -20.01 14.82
C PRO A 230 6.62 -18.97 15.02
N GLY A 231 6.45 -18.49 16.25
CA GLY A 231 5.37 -17.56 16.61
C GLY A 231 3.99 -18.20 16.65
N LYS A 232 2.99 -17.39 17.02
CA LYS A 232 1.57 -17.76 16.99
C LYS A 232 0.96 -17.29 15.64
N PRO A 233 -0.05 -17.98 15.10
CA PRO A 233 -0.77 -17.51 13.92
C PRO A 233 -1.29 -16.07 14.10
N VAL A 234 -1.15 -15.26 13.06
CA VAL A 234 -1.59 -13.87 13.04
C VAL A 234 -2.78 -13.73 12.11
N VAL A 235 -3.90 -13.28 12.68
CA VAL A 235 -5.12 -12.96 11.91
C VAL A 235 -5.23 -11.44 11.79
N LEU A 236 -5.21 -10.94 10.56
CA LEU A 236 -5.39 -9.53 10.28
C LEU A 236 -6.87 -9.15 10.39
N LYS A 237 -7.14 -8.09 11.14
CA LYS A 237 -8.50 -7.56 11.27
C LYS A 237 -8.83 -6.69 10.05
N ARG A 238 -9.88 -7.06 9.33
CA ARG A 238 -10.48 -6.28 8.25
C ARG A 238 -11.67 -5.52 8.80
N VAL A 239 -11.67 -4.21 8.64
CA VAL A 239 -12.73 -3.36 9.20
C VAL A 239 -13.33 -2.51 8.09
N ASN A 240 -14.66 -2.43 8.03
CA ASN A 240 -15.35 -1.54 7.11
C ASN A 240 -15.53 -0.17 7.77
N TYR A 241 -15.10 0.86 7.09
CA TYR A 241 -15.41 2.24 7.47
C TYR A 241 -16.70 2.67 6.78
N VAL A 242 -17.71 3.04 7.57
CA VAL A 242 -19.01 3.50 7.06
C VAL A 242 -19.47 4.70 7.89
N PRO A 243 -19.34 5.93 7.39
CA PRO A 243 -19.83 7.11 8.09
C PRO A 243 -21.36 7.10 8.11
N ALA A 244 -21.95 7.24 9.31
CA ALA A 244 -23.41 7.18 9.49
C ALA A 244 -24.13 8.41 8.90
N THR A 245 -23.46 9.57 8.96
CA THR A 245 -23.96 10.86 8.45
C THR A 245 -22.80 11.66 7.86
N ASN A 246 -23.11 12.71 7.10
CA ASN A 246 -22.11 13.71 6.76
C ASN A 246 -21.69 14.47 8.03
N THR A 247 -20.40 14.58 8.27
CA THR A 247 -19.81 15.35 9.36
C THR A 247 -18.78 16.32 8.81
N PHE A 248 -18.56 17.44 9.53
CA PHE A 248 -17.59 18.46 9.12
C PHE A 248 -16.74 18.89 10.32
N PHE A 249 -15.43 18.90 10.10
CA PHE A 249 -14.42 19.29 11.08
C PHE A 249 -13.49 20.34 10.47
N ALA A 250 -13.36 21.50 11.10
CA ALA A 250 -12.53 22.59 10.64
C ALA A 250 -11.37 22.84 11.60
N LYS A 251 -10.21 23.17 11.03
CA LYS A 251 -9.05 23.71 11.73
C LYS A 251 -8.67 25.04 11.09
N GLN A 252 -8.76 26.11 11.89
CA GLN A 252 -8.27 27.42 11.46
C GLN A 252 -6.77 27.36 11.16
N LYS A 253 -6.38 27.76 9.97
CA LYS A 253 -4.98 27.94 9.55
C LYS A 253 -4.88 29.14 8.61
N ASP A 254 -3.82 29.89 8.76
CA ASP A 254 -3.46 30.99 7.85
C ASP A 254 -2.67 30.41 6.66
N ASN A 255 -3.40 29.87 5.71
CA ASN A 255 -2.86 29.29 4.47
C ASN A 255 -3.22 30.20 3.28
N ALA A 256 -2.43 30.18 2.22
CA ALA A 256 -2.71 30.88 0.97
C ALA A 256 -3.98 30.37 0.25
N THR A 257 -4.42 29.15 0.57
CA THR A 257 -5.62 28.51 0.04
C THR A 257 -6.22 27.57 1.10
N ASN A 258 -7.44 27.12 0.90
CA ASN A 258 -8.10 26.19 1.79
C ASN A 258 -7.90 24.75 1.30
N TYR A 259 -7.71 23.83 2.23
CA TYR A 259 -7.49 22.40 2.01
C TYR A 259 -8.68 21.62 2.54
N ILE A 260 -9.28 20.76 1.70
CA ILE A 260 -10.48 20.00 2.03
C ILE A 260 -10.28 18.53 1.68
N MET A 261 -10.63 17.65 2.61
CA MET A 261 -10.64 16.19 2.38
C MET A 261 -11.95 15.60 2.90
N GLY A 262 -12.62 14.84 2.05
CA GLY A 262 -13.78 14.04 2.40
C GLY A 262 -13.41 12.56 2.38
N ILE A 263 -13.75 11.83 3.44
CA ILE A 263 -13.54 10.39 3.55
C ILE A 263 -14.90 9.68 3.60
N SER A 264 -15.11 8.73 2.70
CA SER A 264 -16.30 7.89 2.61
C SER A 264 -15.94 6.40 2.63
N SER A 265 -16.92 5.53 2.58
CA SER A 265 -16.70 4.09 2.57
C SER A 265 -16.11 3.57 1.26
N ALA A 266 -15.52 2.37 1.32
CA ALA A 266 -15.10 1.59 0.16
C ALA A 266 -15.22 0.10 0.47
N PRO A 267 -15.35 -0.79 -0.55
CA PRO A 267 -15.40 -2.23 -0.35
C PRO A 267 -14.03 -2.78 0.06
N GLN A 268 -14.03 -3.88 0.80
CA GLN A 268 -12.82 -4.68 1.03
C GLN A 268 -12.28 -5.21 -0.31
N ALA A 269 -10.95 -5.27 -0.44
CA ALA A 269 -10.32 -5.81 -1.66
C ALA A 269 -10.62 -7.31 -1.90
N THR A 270 -11.09 -8.02 -0.88
CA THR A 270 -11.59 -9.40 -0.98
C THR A 270 -13.06 -9.49 -1.42
N SER A 271 -13.74 -8.35 -1.55
CA SER A 271 -15.15 -8.29 -1.98
C SER A 271 -15.26 -8.40 -3.50
N LYS A 272 -16.34 -9.04 -3.98
CA LYS A 272 -16.72 -9.03 -5.41
C LYS A 272 -16.98 -7.63 -5.96
N GLU A 273 -17.24 -6.66 -5.09
CA GLU A 273 -17.52 -5.26 -5.46
C GLU A 273 -16.22 -4.44 -5.68
N TYR A 274 -15.06 -4.99 -5.34
CA TYR A 274 -13.78 -4.27 -5.37
C TYR A 274 -13.43 -3.74 -6.77
N TYR A 275 -13.46 -4.59 -7.78
CA TYR A 275 -13.09 -4.21 -9.14
C TYR A 275 -14.08 -3.23 -9.77
N ALA A 276 -15.37 -3.38 -9.49
CA ALA A 276 -16.37 -2.39 -9.90
C ALA A 276 -16.15 -1.03 -9.25
N SER A 277 -15.76 -1.01 -7.96
CA SER A 277 -15.42 0.22 -7.23
C SER A 277 -14.13 0.86 -7.73
N THR A 278 -13.14 0.07 -8.14
CA THR A 278 -11.91 0.57 -8.78
C THR A 278 -12.23 1.33 -10.06
N LEU A 279 -13.04 0.74 -10.95
CA LEU A 279 -13.50 1.42 -12.18
C LEU A 279 -14.33 2.68 -11.86
N ALA A 280 -15.27 2.59 -10.92
CA ALA A 280 -16.07 3.73 -10.50
C ALA A 280 -15.23 4.89 -9.99
N SER A 281 -14.19 4.60 -9.22
CA SER A 281 -13.27 5.59 -8.66
C SER A 281 -12.46 6.30 -9.75
N GLY A 282 -11.93 5.58 -10.73
CA GLY A 282 -11.19 6.17 -11.86
C GLY A 282 -12.08 7.10 -12.69
N MET A 283 -13.27 6.63 -13.06
CA MET A 283 -14.23 7.47 -13.82
C MET A 283 -14.73 8.67 -13.00
N PHE A 284 -14.90 8.51 -11.70
CA PHE A 284 -15.28 9.61 -10.82
C PHE A 284 -14.17 10.67 -10.73
N TYR A 285 -12.91 10.25 -10.66
CA TYR A 285 -11.76 11.15 -10.72
C TYR A 285 -11.77 11.98 -12.01
N ASP A 286 -11.96 11.35 -13.18
CA ASP A 286 -11.97 12.05 -14.47
C ASP A 286 -13.09 13.10 -14.51
N LYS A 287 -14.29 12.74 -14.05
CA LYS A 287 -15.43 13.68 -14.01
C LYS A 287 -15.22 14.80 -13.00
N MET A 288 -14.63 14.48 -11.82
CA MET A 288 -14.30 15.49 -10.80
C MET A 288 -13.22 16.46 -11.30
N PHE A 289 -12.20 15.94 -12.00
CA PHE A 289 -11.17 16.78 -12.61
C PHE A 289 -11.78 17.74 -13.65
N LEU A 290 -12.64 17.23 -14.53
CA LEU A 290 -13.34 18.04 -15.53
C LEU A 290 -14.20 19.12 -14.87
N GLU A 291 -15.06 18.76 -13.92
CA GLU A 291 -15.99 19.72 -13.30
C GLU A 291 -15.29 20.72 -12.39
N VAL A 292 -14.39 20.28 -11.53
CA VAL A 292 -13.76 21.15 -10.53
C VAL A 292 -12.66 22.02 -11.13
N ARG A 293 -11.81 21.45 -12.00
CA ARG A 293 -10.70 22.17 -12.61
C ARG A 293 -11.08 22.87 -13.91
N THR A 294 -11.59 22.13 -14.88
CA THR A 294 -11.77 22.64 -16.25
C THR A 294 -12.98 23.55 -16.36
N ASN A 295 -14.15 23.09 -15.89
CA ASN A 295 -15.40 23.83 -16.06
C ASN A 295 -15.57 24.97 -15.07
N ASN A 296 -15.09 24.82 -13.84
CA ASN A 296 -15.32 25.79 -12.77
C ASN A 296 -14.05 26.52 -12.29
N GLY A 297 -12.83 26.09 -12.63
CA GLY A 297 -11.58 26.75 -12.24
C GLY A 297 -11.34 26.78 -10.72
N LEU A 298 -11.92 25.84 -9.97
CA LEU A 298 -11.91 25.88 -8.51
C LEU A 298 -10.62 25.32 -7.89
N SER A 299 -9.93 24.43 -8.59
CA SER A 299 -8.70 23.81 -8.11
C SER A 299 -7.80 23.42 -9.29
N TYR A 300 -6.50 23.50 -9.09
CA TYR A 300 -5.53 22.97 -10.06
C TYR A 300 -5.40 21.44 -10.01
N ALA A 301 -5.50 20.85 -8.81
CA ALA A 301 -5.25 19.43 -8.58
C ALA A 301 -6.33 18.79 -7.68
N PRO A 302 -7.60 18.73 -8.12
CA PRO A 302 -8.60 17.95 -7.40
C PRO A 302 -8.26 16.46 -7.51
N ALA A 303 -8.53 15.67 -6.46
CA ALA A 303 -8.30 14.24 -6.47
C ALA A 303 -9.50 13.45 -5.91
N ALA A 304 -9.78 12.30 -6.50
CA ALA A 304 -10.71 11.30 -5.97
C ALA A 304 -10.10 9.92 -6.19
N TYR A 305 -10.08 9.08 -5.14
CA TYR A 305 -9.51 7.74 -5.21
C TYR A 305 -10.05 6.83 -4.11
N ILE A 306 -9.85 5.52 -4.26
CA ILE A 306 -10.07 4.53 -3.21
C ILE A 306 -8.74 3.98 -2.72
N THR A 307 -8.71 3.55 -1.44
CA THR A 307 -7.59 2.82 -0.86
C THR A 307 -7.94 1.35 -0.74
N SER A 308 -6.95 0.47 -0.88
CA SER A 308 -7.12 -0.99 -0.84
C SER A 308 -6.63 -1.65 0.46
N GLY A 309 -6.46 -0.91 1.55
CA GLY A 309 -5.95 -1.45 2.82
C GLY A 309 -6.91 -2.38 3.57
N LEU A 310 -6.50 -2.82 4.76
CA LEU A 310 -7.34 -3.62 5.68
C LEU A 310 -8.56 -2.87 6.19
N THR A 311 -8.55 -1.54 6.13
CA THR A 311 -9.71 -0.66 6.33
C THR A 311 -9.80 0.27 5.12
N PRO A 312 -10.43 -0.18 4.01
CA PRO A 312 -10.54 0.61 2.79
C PRO A 312 -11.48 1.81 2.96
N TYR A 313 -11.20 2.86 2.23
CA TYR A 313 -12.00 4.08 2.20
C TYR A 313 -11.84 4.82 0.88
N SER A 314 -12.83 5.65 0.55
CA SER A 314 -12.79 6.58 -0.58
C SER A 314 -12.40 7.97 -0.11
N VAL A 315 -11.69 8.69 -0.96
CA VAL A 315 -11.21 10.06 -0.70
C VAL A 315 -11.70 10.99 -1.80
N MET A 316 -12.15 12.18 -1.41
CA MET A 316 -12.22 13.37 -2.23
C MET A 316 -11.29 14.43 -1.64
N TYR A 317 -10.45 15.04 -2.46
CA TYR A 317 -9.49 16.04 -2.01
C TYR A 317 -9.50 17.24 -2.97
N VAL A 318 -9.34 18.43 -2.39
CA VAL A 318 -9.21 19.68 -3.15
C VAL A 318 -8.44 20.74 -2.36
N THR A 319 -7.75 21.60 -3.09
CA THR A 319 -7.32 22.91 -2.61
C THR A 319 -8.11 23.97 -3.36
N THR A 320 -8.75 24.92 -2.65
CA THR A 320 -9.59 25.94 -3.29
C THR A 320 -9.67 27.23 -2.46
N LYS A 321 -9.87 28.34 -3.14
CA LYS A 321 -10.19 29.63 -2.51
C LYS A 321 -11.68 29.80 -2.24
N ASP A 322 -12.53 28.96 -2.86
CA ASP A 322 -13.98 29.02 -2.76
C ASP A 322 -14.55 27.65 -2.31
N PRO A 323 -14.48 27.34 -1.00
CA PRO A 323 -14.91 26.05 -0.47
C PRO A 323 -16.42 25.81 -0.62
N ASP A 324 -17.25 26.84 -0.53
CA ASP A 324 -18.70 26.72 -0.62
C ASP A 324 -19.14 26.40 -2.05
N LYS A 325 -18.52 27.04 -3.05
CA LYS A 325 -18.76 26.69 -4.46
C LYS A 325 -18.26 25.28 -4.78
N TYR A 326 -17.07 24.90 -4.25
CA TYR A 326 -16.56 23.55 -4.44
C TYR A 326 -17.54 22.48 -3.96
N ILE A 327 -18.05 22.60 -2.73
CA ILE A 327 -18.94 21.55 -2.19
C ILE A 327 -20.26 21.48 -2.96
N ALA A 328 -20.77 22.61 -3.47
CA ALA A 328 -21.95 22.63 -4.32
C ALA A 328 -21.71 21.90 -5.64
N VAL A 329 -20.59 22.19 -6.33
CA VAL A 329 -20.19 21.49 -7.57
C VAL A 329 -19.97 20.00 -7.34
N ALA A 330 -19.22 19.62 -6.29
CA ALA A 330 -18.94 18.23 -5.97
C ALA A 330 -20.21 17.42 -5.67
N ARG A 331 -21.17 17.99 -4.96
CA ARG A 331 -22.47 17.36 -4.67
C ARG A 331 -23.31 17.17 -5.93
N ASN A 332 -23.45 18.23 -6.73
CA ASN A 332 -24.17 18.15 -7.99
C ASN A 332 -23.59 17.06 -8.90
N LEU A 333 -22.26 16.93 -8.94
CA LEU A 333 -21.59 15.87 -9.70
C LEU A 333 -21.94 14.48 -9.15
N VAL A 334 -21.84 14.28 -7.82
CA VAL A 334 -22.18 13.00 -7.19
C VAL A 334 -23.66 12.65 -7.42
N ASP A 335 -24.59 13.60 -7.23
CA ASP A 335 -26.03 13.40 -7.45
C ASP A 335 -26.36 13.10 -8.92
N ASN A 336 -25.68 13.78 -9.85
CA ASN A 336 -25.82 13.50 -11.27
C ASN A 336 -25.36 12.09 -11.65
N ILE A 337 -24.19 11.65 -11.14
CA ILE A 337 -23.71 10.28 -11.38
C ILE A 337 -24.63 9.25 -10.73
N LYS A 338 -25.13 9.50 -9.53
CA LYS A 338 -26.09 8.60 -8.87
C LYS A 338 -27.38 8.43 -9.64
N LYS A 339 -27.87 9.51 -10.25
CA LYS A 339 -29.11 9.53 -11.02
C LYS A 339 -28.94 8.87 -12.40
N ASN A 340 -27.90 9.22 -13.13
CA ASN A 340 -27.73 8.87 -14.55
C ASN A 340 -26.76 7.71 -14.76
N GLY A 341 -25.92 7.38 -13.78
CA GLY A 341 -24.86 6.38 -13.89
C GLY A 341 -23.65 6.84 -14.69
N PHE A 342 -22.70 5.93 -14.85
CA PHE A 342 -21.59 6.08 -15.79
C PHE A 342 -21.97 5.47 -17.13
N PRO A 343 -21.67 6.14 -18.27
CA PRO A 343 -21.90 5.59 -19.60
C PRO A 343 -21.15 4.28 -19.83
N ALA A 344 -21.70 3.38 -20.62
CA ALA A 344 -21.08 2.09 -20.91
C ALA A 344 -19.71 2.22 -21.60
N ASP A 345 -19.55 3.23 -22.46
CA ASP A 345 -18.27 3.50 -23.13
C ASP A 345 -17.21 4.00 -22.15
N ASP A 346 -17.57 4.80 -21.13
CA ASP A 346 -16.64 5.21 -20.08
C ASP A 346 -16.13 3.98 -19.31
N VAL A 347 -17.01 3.02 -18.98
CA VAL A 347 -16.63 1.76 -18.29
C VAL A 347 -15.68 0.94 -19.16
N LYS A 348 -15.96 0.81 -20.46
CA LYS A 348 -15.09 0.10 -21.42
C LYS A 348 -13.72 0.76 -21.52
N ASN A 349 -13.67 2.08 -21.65
CA ASN A 349 -12.44 2.83 -21.77
C ASN A 349 -11.61 2.72 -20.47
N MET A 350 -12.26 2.81 -19.30
CA MET A 350 -11.58 2.69 -18.02
C MET A 350 -10.97 1.29 -17.81
N LYS A 351 -11.64 0.21 -18.25
CA LYS A 351 -11.06 -1.13 -18.25
C LYS A 351 -9.77 -1.20 -19.07
N ASN A 352 -9.76 -0.59 -20.25
CA ASN A 352 -8.57 -0.55 -21.11
C ASN A 352 -7.43 0.26 -20.46
N THR A 353 -7.77 1.37 -19.80
CA THR A 353 -6.80 2.20 -19.07
C THR A 353 -6.12 1.40 -17.96
N TYR A 354 -6.89 0.70 -17.12
CA TYR A 354 -6.31 -0.13 -16.04
C TYR A 354 -5.51 -1.32 -16.58
N ALA A 355 -5.97 -1.95 -17.69
CA ALA A 355 -5.20 -3.00 -18.33
C ALA A 355 -3.84 -2.48 -18.87
N THR A 356 -3.79 -1.22 -19.34
CA THR A 356 -2.54 -0.59 -19.78
C THR A 356 -1.63 -0.27 -18.58
N TYR A 357 -2.17 0.26 -17.48
CA TYR A 357 -1.38 0.54 -16.27
C TYR A 357 -0.74 -0.72 -15.69
N GLN A 358 -1.42 -1.87 -15.74
CA GLN A 358 -0.84 -3.14 -15.29
C GLN A 358 0.47 -3.49 -16.02
N TYR A 359 0.61 -3.13 -17.30
CA TYR A 359 1.87 -3.37 -18.02
C TYR A 359 2.99 -2.49 -17.48
N TYR A 360 2.72 -1.20 -17.21
CA TYR A 360 3.72 -0.29 -16.62
C TYR A 360 4.13 -0.70 -15.22
N ASP A 361 3.17 -1.14 -14.39
CA ASP A 361 3.44 -1.58 -13.03
C ASP A 361 4.32 -2.86 -12.99
N ASN A 362 4.34 -3.64 -14.07
CA ASN A 362 5.15 -4.86 -14.18
C ASN A 362 6.56 -4.63 -14.77
N GLU A 363 6.94 -3.41 -15.15
CA GLU A 363 8.19 -3.15 -15.84
C GLU A 363 9.42 -3.31 -14.94
N THR A 364 9.31 -3.01 -13.65
CA THR A 364 10.44 -3.11 -12.72
C THR A 364 10.23 -4.21 -11.69
N ASN A 365 11.34 -4.86 -11.27
CA ASN A 365 11.29 -5.86 -10.21
C ASN A 365 10.76 -5.28 -8.88
N GLY A 366 11.06 -4.00 -8.60
CA GLY A 366 10.57 -3.30 -7.41
C GLY A 366 9.05 -3.13 -7.42
N SER A 367 8.48 -2.62 -8.50
CA SER A 367 7.02 -2.44 -8.65
C SER A 367 6.29 -3.78 -8.61
N LEU A 368 6.82 -4.79 -9.32
CA LEU A 368 6.26 -6.14 -9.34
C LEU A 368 6.28 -6.80 -7.95
N CYS A 369 7.40 -6.65 -7.22
CA CYS A 369 7.54 -7.15 -5.86
C CYS A 369 6.49 -6.52 -4.92
N GLN A 370 6.32 -5.20 -4.99
CA GLN A 370 5.34 -4.47 -4.19
C GLN A 370 3.89 -4.88 -4.53
N MET A 371 3.58 -5.05 -5.82
CA MET A 371 2.25 -5.45 -6.26
C MET A 371 1.89 -6.86 -5.77
N VAL A 372 2.82 -7.81 -5.86
CA VAL A 372 2.67 -9.18 -5.35
C VAL A 372 2.53 -9.19 -3.83
N ALA A 373 3.37 -8.43 -3.12
CA ALA A 373 3.30 -8.29 -1.66
C ALA A 373 1.96 -7.70 -1.20
N ASN A 374 1.47 -6.64 -1.87
CA ASN A 374 0.18 -6.04 -1.56
C ASN A 374 -0.99 -6.99 -1.86
N SER A 375 -0.95 -7.73 -2.97
CA SER A 375 -2.00 -8.69 -3.31
C SER A 375 -2.09 -9.81 -2.28
N GLU A 376 -0.96 -10.37 -1.85
CA GLU A 376 -0.93 -11.36 -0.76
C GLU A 376 -1.43 -10.77 0.56
N LEU A 377 -0.96 -9.60 0.95
CA LEU A 377 -1.31 -8.97 2.22
C LEU A 377 -2.80 -8.59 2.29
N ILE A 378 -3.29 -7.90 1.24
CA ILE A 378 -4.59 -7.25 1.25
C ILE A 378 -5.70 -8.16 0.70
N GLN A 379 -5.43 -8.95 -0.33
CA GLN A 379 -6.41 -9.85 -0.93
C GLN A 379 -6.29 -11.29 -0.39
N GLY A 380 -5.13 -11.64 0.20
CA GLY A 380 -4.84 -13.00 0.66
C GLY A 380 -4.50 -13.97 -0.47
N ASP A 381 -4.25 -13.43 -1.66
CA ASP A 381 -3.95 -14.18 -2.88
C ASP A 381 -3.01 -13.38 -3.78
N TRP A 382 -1.75 -13.76 -3.81
CA TRP A 382 -0.73 -13.10 -4.60
C TRP A 382 -0.97 -13.17 -6.13
N HIS A 383 -1.74 -14.16 -6.61
CA HIS A 383 -2.08 -14.28 -8.04
C HIS A 383 -2.88 -13.09 -8.55
N LYS A 384 -3.57 -12.38 -7.64
CA LYS A 384 -4.32 -11.15 -7.98
C LYS A 384 -3.43 -10.01 -8.53
N ALA A 385 -2.13 -10.06 -8.28
CA ALA A 385 -1.17 -9.18 -8.92
C ALA A 385 -1.14 -9.31 -10.45
N PHE A 386 -1.52 -10.47 -10.98
CA PHE A 386 -1.41 -10.79 -12.41
C PHE A 386 -2.75 -10.89 -13.14
N THR A 387 -3.88 -10.85 -12.44
CA THR A 387 -5.21 -11.14 -13.01
C THR A 387 -6.13 -9.92 -13.11
N LEU A 388 -5.60 -8.69 -12.98
CA LEU A 388 -6.42 -7.47 -12.98
C LEU A 388 -7.29 -7.35 -14.23
N LYS A 389 -6.73 -7.61 -15.41
CA LYS A 389 -7.45 -7.55 -16.69
C LYS A 389 -8.61 -8.55 -16.72
N GLU A 390 -8.35 -9.78 -16.32
CA GLU A 390 -9.33 -10.87 -16.24
C GLU A 390 -10.42 -10.56 -15.21
N ASP A 391 -10.04 -10.05 -14.05
CA ASP A 391 -10.95 -9.67 -12.97
C ASP A 391 -11.85 -8.46 -13.32
N LEU A 392 -11.37 -7.55 -14.17
CA LEU A 392 -12.16 -6.42 -14.66
C LEU A 392 -13.16 -6.82 -15.79
N GLN A 393 -12.88 -7.86 -16.56
CA GLN A 393 -13.71 -8.25 -17.72
C GLN A 393 -15.20 -8.44 -17.39
N PRO A 394 -15.59 -9.19 -16.33
CA PRO A 394 -16.99 -9.47 -16.04
C PRO A 394 -17.75 -8.26 -15.47
N VAL A 395 -17.06 -7.19 -15.06
CA VAL A 395 -17.70 -6.01 -14.43
C VAL A 395 -18.58 -5.29 -15.45
N THR A 396 -19.84 -5.11 -15.12
CA THR A 396 -20.82 -4.42 -15.97
C THR A 396 -21.00 -2.94 -15.58
N PRO A 397 -21.55 -2.08 -16.44
CA PRO A 397 -21.94 -0.71 -16.07
C PRO A 397 -22.93 -0.69 -14.89
N LEU A 398 -23.80 -1.69 -14.80
CA LEU A 398 -24.74 -1.81 -13.68
C LEU A 398 -24.01 -2.06 -12.34
N ASP A 399 -22.97 -2.91 -12.35
CA ASP A 399 -22.17 -3.17 -11.16
C ASP A 399 -21.45 -1.90 -10.71
N VAL A 400 -20.86 -1.15 -11.65
CA VAL A 400 -20.17 0.11 -11.38
C VAL A 400 -21.11 1.14 -10.76
N ASN A 401 -22.30 1.31 -11.33
CA ASN A 401 -23.30 2.25 -10.82
C ASN A 401 -23.82 1.84 -9.44
N LYS A 402 -24.04 0.54 -9.22
CA LYS A 402 -24.49 0.00 -7.94
C LYS A 402 -23.47 0.27 -6.83
N VAL A 403 -22.18 0.03 -7.07
CA VAL A 403 -21.13 0.24 -6.08
C VAL A 403 -20.89 1.73 -5.82
N PHE A 404 -20.93 2.58 -6.84
CA PHE A 404 -20.84 4.02 -6.64
C PHE A 404 -21.97 4.54 -5.73
N ASN A 405 -23.21 4.13 -6.01
CA ASN A 405 -24.37 4.50 -5.19
C ASN A 405 -24.26 3.99 -3.75
N LYS A 406 -23.69 2.81 -3.54
CA LYS A 406 -23.53 2.18 -2.23
C LYS A 406 -22.44 2.85 -1.39
N TYR A 407 -21.28 3.11 -1.96
CA TYR A 407 -20.07 3.50 -1.22
C TYR A 407 -19.82 5.01 -1.19
N ILE A 408 -20.21 5.74 -2.23
CA ILE A 408 -20.11 7.22 -2.25
C ILE A 408 -21.40 7.81 -1.66
N GLY A 409 -21.51 7.75 -0.33
CA GLY A 409 -22.70 8.16 0.41
C GLY A 409 -22.42 9.34 1.33
N ASN A 410 -22.27 9.04 2.62
CA ASN A 410 -21.88 10.03 3.61
C ASN A 410 -20.37 10.20 3.66
N PHE A 411 -19.95 11.41 4.02
CA PHE A 411 -18.54 11.78 4.14
C PHE A 411 -18.23 12.31 5.54
N THR A 412 -17.04 11.98 6.02
CA THR A 412 -16.38 12.75 7.06
C THR A 412 -15.51 13.79 6.37
N TRP A 413 -15.97 15.03 6.38
CA TRP A 413 -15.28 16.17 5.80
C TRP A 413 -14.33 16.81 6.80
N VAL A 414 -13.14 17.13 6.35
CA VAL A 414 -12.11 17.82 7.12
C VAL A 414 -11.61 19.00 6.30
N TYR A 415 -11.56 20.15 6.96
CA TYR A 415 -11.18 21.43 6.39
C TYR A 415 -10.01 22.04 7.16
N GLN A 416 -9.06 22.60 6.45
CA GLN A 416 -7.96 23.35 7.01
C GLN A 416 -7.74 24.63 6.19
N GLY A 417 -8.00 25.79 6.79
CA GLY A 417 -7.93 27.08 6.12
C GLY A 417 -8.59 28.17 6.93
N ASP A 418 -9.02 29.26 6.29
CA ASP A 418 -9.75 30.33 6.94
C ASP A 418 -11.21 29.93 7.21
N ALA A 419 -11.55 29.74 8.47
CA ALA A 419 -12.89 29.33 8.90
C ALA A 419 -14.01 30.32 8.50
N LYS A 420 -13.67 31.57 8.14
CA LYS A 420 -14.64 32.56 7.66
C LYS A 420 -15.05 32.34 6.20
N GLN A 421 -14.27 31.55 5.45
CA GLN A 421 -14.51 31.28 4.03
C GLN A 421 -15.33 30.01 3.78
N VAL A 422 -15.78 29.33 4.83
CA VAL A 422 -16.51 28.06 4.70
C VAL A 422 -17.80 28.07 5.49
N THR A 423 -18.86 27.57 4.88
CA THR A 423 -20.17 27.35 5.51
C THR A 423 -20.34 25.87 5.88
N PRO A 424 -20.12 25.47 7.14
CA PRO A 424 -20.13 24.05 7.57
C PRO A 424 -21.40 23.30 7.21
N THR A 425 -22.55 23.96 7.26
CA THR A 425 -23.86 23.35 6.96
C THR A 425 -23.97 22.84 5.53
N LEU A 426 -23.25 23.45 4.58
CA LEU A 426 -23.18 22.97 3.19
C LEU A 426 -22.51 21.61 3.10
N PHE A 427 -21.58 21.25 3.97
CA PHE A 427 -20.90 19.97 4.02
C PHE A 427 -21.69 18.86 4.73
N THR A 428 -22.58 19.24 5.65
CA THR A 428 -23.35 18.29 6.47
C THR A 428 -24.76 18.01 5.96
N GLN A 429 -25.25 18.73 4.96
CA GLN A 429 -26.56 18.44 4.34
C GLN A 429 -26.61 16.99 3.82
N LYS A 430 -27.75 16.33 3.96
CA LYS A 430 -27.97 15.02 3.35
C LYS A 430 -27.94 15.13 1.83
N GLN A 431 -27.33 14.17 1.15
CA GLN A 431 -27.52 14.02 -0.28
C GLN A 431 -28.98 13.70 -0.56
N THR A 432 -29.53 14.30 -1.61
CA THR A 432 -30.90 13.98 -2.04
C THR A 432 -30.95 12.50 -2.45
N PRO A 433 -31.88 11.68 -1.92
CA PRO A 433 -32.01 10.31 -2.41
C PRO A 433 -32.21 10.33 -3.93
N PRO A 434 -31.63 9.40 -4.69
CA PRO A 434 -31.90 9.31 -6.11
C PRO A 434 -33.41 9.11 -6.29
N VAL A 435 -34.02 9.97 -7.07
CA VAL A 435 -35.40 9.77 -7.51
C VAL A 435 -35.44 8.44 -8.24
N PRO A 436 -36.31 7.47 -7.86
CA PRO A 436 -36.41 6.22 -8.59
C PRO A 436 -36.61 6.55 -10.06
N ALA A 437 -35.78 6.02 -10.94
CA ALA A 437 -35.99 6.14 -12.37
C ALA A 437 -37.36 5.53 -12.68
N ASP A 438 -38.29 6.35 -13.10
CA ASP A 438 -39.56 5.88 -13.63
C ASP A 438 -39.26 4.80 -14.66
N LYS A 439 -39.85 3.62 -14.45
CA LYS A 439 -39.85 2.53 -15.44
C LYS A 439 -40.62 3.01 -16.67
N LYS A 440 -40.00 3.78 -17.53
CA LYS A 440 -40.50 4.01 -18.90
C LYS A 440 -39.34 4.04 -19.88
N ALA A 441 -39.34 2.96 -20.63
CA ALA A 441 -38.96 2.82 -22.05
C ALA A 441 -37.50 3.20 -22.42
N PHE A 442 -36.63 2.30 -22.79
CA PHE A 442 -36.61 1.54 -24.06
C PHE A 442 -35.57 0.43 -23.95
#